data_de4712a1313bd882ac2a04878d88d59f
#
_entry.id   de4712a1313bd882ac2a04878d88d59f
#
_cell.length_a   1.000
_cell.length_b   1.000
_cell.length_c   1.000
_cell.angle_alpha   90.00
_cell.angle_beta   90.00
_cell.angle_gamma   90.00
#
_symmetry.space_group_name_H-M   'P 1'
#
loop_
_entity.id
_entity.type
_entity.pdbx_description
1 polymer ?
#
loop_
_entity_poly.entity_id
_entity_poly.type
_entity_poly.pdbx_seq_one_letter_code
_entity_poly.pdbx_strand_id
1 'polypeptide(L)'
;MRLCRFGSGSLGVVDRTTVRDVTAALDVLPAFRYPLPSYDLMIANLDRVVERARAIVAEAPPVPLASVRLLSPVANPGKILCAPVNYQKHLDEVREDAQLHHDNQVAPIHKAGLFLKATSSLVGPGAGIALRKLDRRNDHEVELAVVIGNKGNNIARRDAFDYVAGYAIGLDITIRGPEERSLRKSPDSYAVLGPWLVTPDEIPNPGNLDLRISVNGEERQSSNTKFLILGVAELIEYASSFYTLFPGDVMMTGTPEGVSPIQPGDVISAYVEHIGTMEVRVRAA
;
A
#
# COMPACT_ATOMS: atom_id res chain seq x y z
N MET A 1 -8.95 2.64 -14.22
CA MET A 1 -9.05 1.14 -14.31
C MET A 1 -8.59 0.51 -13.00
N ARG A 2 -9.22 -0.61 -12.57
CA ARG A 2 -8.85 -1.36 -11.35
C ARG A 2 -8.15 -2.66 -11.76
N LEU A 3 -6.84 -2.72 -11.51
CA LEU A 3 -6.00 -3.86 -11.88
C LEU A 3 -5.63 -4.67 -10.63
N CYS A 4 -5.98 -5.94 -10.59
CA CYS A 4 -5.57 -6.85 -9.53
C CYS A 4 -4.63 -7.94 -10.05
N ARG A 5 -3.79 -8.46 -9.16
CA ARG A 5 -3.11 -9.74 -9.38
C ARG A 5 -3.79 -10.80 -8.53
N PHE A 6 -3.95 -12.01 -9.07
CA PHE A 6 -4.67 -13.08 -8.38
C PHE A 6 -4.15 -14.48 -8.72
N GLY A 7 -4.62 -15.48 -7.98
CA GLY A 7 -4.26 -16.87 -8.22
C GLY A 7 -2.77 -17.15 -8.05
N SER A 8 -2.11 -17.63 -9.10
CA SER A 8 -0.67 -17.89 -9.15
C SER A 8 0.15 -16.77 -9.79
N GLY A 9 -0.47 -15.62 -10.09
CA GLY A 9 0.19 -14.46 -10.70
C GLY A 9 -0.55 -13.88 -11.91
N SER A 10 -1.79 -14.30 -12.16
CA SER A 10 -2.66 -13.74 -13.19
C SER A 10 -2.91 -12.24 -12.97
N LEU A 11 -3.14 -11.51 -14.08
CA LEU A 11 -3.59 -10.13 -14.08
C LEU A 11 -5.08 -10.08 -14.37
N GLY A 12 -5.83 -9.27 -13.62
CA GLY A 12 -7.26 -9.10 -13.80
C GLY A 12 -7.71 -7.65 -13.79
N VAL A 13 -8.80 -7.38 -14.49
CA VAL A 13 -9.57 -6.15 -14.40
C VAL A 13 -10.77 -6.39 -13.51
N VAL A 14 -10.91 -5.58 -12.46
CA VAL A 14 -12.03 -5.69 -11.50
C VAL A 14 -13.16 -4.78 -11.91
N ASP A 15 -14.36 -5.35 -11.99
CA ASP A 15 -15.61 -4.63 -12.16
C ASP A 15 -16.60 -5.07 -11.08
N ARG A 16 -16.86 -4.18 -10.14
CA ARG A 16 -17.73 -4.41 -8.96
C ARG A 16 -17.34 -5.68 -8.19
N THR A 17 -18.11 -6.77 -8.38
CA THR A 17 -17.96 -8.04 -7.68
C THR A 17 -17.32 -9.13 -8.53
N THR A 18 -16.83 -8.78 -9.71
CA THR A 18 -16.22 -9.73 -10.65
C THR A 18 -14.80 -9.29 -11.05
N VAL A 19 -14.01 -10.26 -11.47
CA VAL A 19 -12.71 -10.06 -12.10
C VAL A 19 -12.71 -10.74 -13.46
N ARG A 20 -12.10 -10.10 -14.45
CA ARG A 20 -11.88 -10.66 -15.79
C ARG A 20 -10.39 -10.88 -15.97
N ASP A 21 -10.00 -12.10 -16.32
CA ASP A 21 -8.59 -12.45 -16.56
C ASP A 21 -8.10 -11.78 -17.85
N VAL A 22 -7.12 -10.92 -17.68
CA VAL A 22 -6.44 -10.22 -18.79
C VAL A 22 -4.93 -10.52 -18.77
N THR A 23 -4.53 -11.69 -18.28
CA THR A 23 -3.12 -12.07 -18.14
C THR A 23 -2.35 -11.94 -19.46
N ALA A 24 -2.99 -12.20 -20.61
CA ALA A 24 -2.40 -11.97 -21.93
C ALA A 24 -2.00 -10.50 -22.21
N ALA A 25 -2.45 -9.54 -21.39
CA ALA A 25 -1.95 -8.17 -21.48
C ALA A 25 -0.50 -8.04 -21.03
N LEU A 26 0.02 -9.01 -20.28
CA LEU A 26 1.43 -9.05 -19.86
C LEU A 26 2.38 -9.45 -21.00
N ASP A 27 1.88 -9.98 -22.12
CA ASP A 27 2.71 -10.35 -23.29
C ASP A 27 3.40 -9.14 -23.93
N VAL A 28 2.95 -7.91 -23.62
CA VAL A 28 3.62 -6.68 -24.04
C VAL A 28 4.91 -6.38 -23.28
N LEU A 29 5.16 -7.09 -22.17
CA LEU A 29 6.35 -6.85 -21.36
C LEU A 29 7.62 -7.29 -22.07
N PRO A 30 8.70 -6.50 -21.97
CA PRO A 30 9.98 -6.88 -22.58
C PRO A 30 10.59 -8.10 -21.88
N ALA A 31 11.27 -8.94 -22.65
CA ALA A 31 12.08 -10.02 -22.09
C ALA A 31 13.39 -9.48 -21.52
N PHE A 32 13.76 -9.94 -20.31
CA PHE A 32 15.00 -9.55 -19.68
C PHE A 32 15.91 -10.77 -19.44
N ARG A 33 17.22 -10.51 -19.48
CA ARG A 33 18.27 -11.44 -19.04
C ARG A 33 18.87 -10.92 -17.74
N TYR A 34 19.60 -11.80 -17.05
CA TYR A 34 20.34 -11.40 -15.84
C TYR A 34 21.40 -10.30 -16.16
N PRO A 35 21.53 -9.28 -15.31
CA PRO A 35 20.72 -9.03 -14.10
C PRO A 35 19.31 -8.51 -14.44
N LEU A 36 18.30 -8.96 -13.64
CA LEU A 36 16.94 -8.46 -13.78
C LEU A 36 16.88 -7.01 -13.31
N PRO A 37 15.95 -6.19 -13.85
CA PRO A 37 15.69 -4.85 -13.34
C PRO A 37 15.30 -4.87 -11.87
N SER A 38 15.76 -3.87 -11.11
CA SER A 38 15.42 -3.67 -9.70
C SER A 38 14.13 -2.86 -9.51
N TYR A 39 13.16 -3.01 -10.42
CA TYR A 39 11.88 -2.32 -10.41
C TYR A 39 10.78 -3.23 -10.99
N ASP A 40 9.51 -2.88 -10.77
CA ASP A 40 8.38 -3.68 -11.26
C ASP A 40 8.17 -3.47 -12.76
N LEU A 41 8.26 -4.55 -13.53
CA LEU A 41 8.17 -4.52 -15.00
C LEU A 41 6.76 -4.17 -15.49
N MET A 42 5.72 -4.65 -14.81
CA MET A 42 4.34 -4.36 -15.18
C MET A 42 4.07 -2.86 -14.98
N ILE A 43 4.48 -2.33 -13.84
CA ILE A 43 4.31 -0.90 -13.55
C ILE A 43 5.13 -0.03 -14.50
N ALA A 44 6.36 -0.43 -14.85
CA ALA A 44 7.18 0.29 -15.81
C ALA A 44 6.62 0.32 -17.25
N ASN A 45 5.67 -0.55 -17.56
CA ASN A 45 5.00 -0.64 -18.86
C ASN A 45 3.47 -0.50 -18.72
N LEU A 46 3.00 0.17 -17.67
CA LEU A 46 1.58 0.17 -17.28
C LEU A 46 0.68 0.67 -18.40
N ASP A 47 1.05 1.72 -19.11
CA ASP A 47 0.24 2.27 -20.20
C ASP A 47 -0.02 1.22 -21.29
N ARG A 48 1.02 0.48 -21.71
CA ARG A 48 0.91 -0.59 -22.71
C ARG A 48 0.07 -1.76 -22.20
N VAL A 49 0.25 -2.12 -20.92
CA VAL A 49 -0.53 -3.18 -20.27
C VAL A 49 -2.01 -2.79 -20.19
N VAL A 50 -2.30 -1.55 -19.76
CA VAL A 50 -3.67 -1.00 -19.68
C VAL A 50 -4.33 -0.95 -21.07
N GLU A 51 -3.62 -0.47 -22.09
CA GLU A 51 -4.11 -0.44 -23.47
C GLU A 51 -4.47 -1.85 -23.94
N ARG A 52 -3.57 -2.81 -23.74
CA ARG A 52 -3.82 -4.21 -24.12
C ARG A 52 -4.95 -4.84 -23.31
N ALA A 53 -5.01 -4.58 -22.01
CA ALA A 53 -6.09 -5.07 -21.15
C ALA A 53 -7.45 -4.53 -21.60
N ARG A 54 -7.55 -3.23 -21.95
CA ARG A 54 -8.79 -2.65 -22.50
C ARG A 54 -9.24 -3.33 -23.77
N ALA A 55 -8.31 -3.74 -24.64
CA ALA A 55 -8.63 -4.40 -25.90
C ALA A 55 -9.19 -5.81 -25.73
N ILE A 56 -8.82 -6.52 -24.64
CA ILE A 56 -9.21 -7.95 -24.46
C ILE A 56 -10.22 -8.19 -23.34
N VAL A 57 -10.45 -7.23 -22.45
CA VAL A 57 -11.28 -7.42 -21.24
C VAL A 57 -12.72 -7.79 -21.56
N ALA A 58 -13.28 -7.30 -22.66
CA ALA A 58 -14.67 -7.59 -23.05
C ALA A 58 -14.90 -9.06 -23.39
N GLU A 59 -13.89 -9.74 -23.93
CA GLU A 59 -13.94 -11.14 -24.35
C GLU A 59 -13.69 -12.11 -23.18
N ALA A 60 -13.04 -11.63 -22.09
CA ALA A 60 -12.73 -12.47 -20.95
C ALA A 60 -13.99 -12.73 -20.10
N PRO A 61 -14.30 -14.00 -19.76
CA PRO A 61 -15.46 -14.32 -18.93
C PRO A 61 -15.28 -13.72 -17.51
N PRO A 62 -16.35 -13.17 -16.91
CA PRO A 62 -16.29 -12.69 -15.53
C PRO A 62 -16.26 -13.88 -14.56
N VAL A 63 -15.39 -13.77 -13.56
CA VAL A 63 -15.28 -14.71 -12.44
C VAL A 63 -15.64 -13.95 -11.16
N PRO A 64 -16.38 -14.55 -10.20
CA PRO A 64 -16.67 -13.90 -8.93
C PRO A 64 -15.37 -13.51 -8.19
N LEU A 65 -15.25 -12.24 -7.79
CA LEU A 65 -14.07 -11.73 -7.08
C LEU A 65 -13.82 -12.50 -5.78
N ALA A 66 -14.87 -12.92 -5.09
CA ALA A 66 -14.80 -13.71 -3.86
C ALA A 66 -14.21 -15.13 -4.05
N SER A 67 -14.16 -15.63 -5.29
CA SER A 67 -13.61 -16.96 -5.60
C SER A 67 -12.12 -16.96 -5.90
N VAL A 68 -11.48 -15.78 -5.98
CA VAL A 68 -10.06 -15.67 -6.32
C VAL A 68 -9.24 -15.21 -5.12
N ARG A 69 -8.00 -15.70 -5.04
CA ARG A 69 -7.03 -15.24 -4.04
C ARG A 69 -6.31 -14.02 -4.60
N LEU A 70 -6.57 -12.86 -4.02
CA LEU A 70 -5.90 -11.61 -4.40
C LEU A 70 -4.47 -11.56 -3.90
N LEU A 71 -3.56 -11.14 -4.77
CA LEU A 71 -2.15 -10.88 -4.49
C LEU A 71 -1.90 -9.36 -4.39
N SER A 72 -0.71 -8.97 -3.94
CA SER A 72 -0.30 -7.57 -4.07
C SER A 72 -0.33 -7.14 -5.54
N PRO A 73 -0.92 -5.97 -5.88
CA PRO A 73 -0.95 -5.49 -7.26
C PRO A 73 0.44 -5.14 -7.81
N VAL A 74 1.41 -4.87 -6.94
CA VAL A 74 2.83 -4.73 -7.28
C VAL A 74 3.54 -6.02 -6.88
N ALA A 75 4.26 -6.64 -7.82
CA ALA A 75 4.96 -7.90 -7.58
C ALA A 75 6.37 -7.69 -7.01
N ASN A 76 7.09 -6.71 -7.55
CA ASN A 76 8.51 -6.52 -7.31
C ASN A 76 8.84 -5.06 -7.01
N PRO A 77 8.41 -4.52 -5.84
CA PRO A 77 8.77 -3.16 -5.47
C PRO A 77 10.28 -3.05 -5.24
N GLY A 78 10.90 -2.00 -5.73
CA GLY A 78 12.31 -1.69 -5.43
C GLY A 78 12.48 -1.28 -3.98
N LYS A 79 11.52 -0.52 -3.45
CA LYS A 79 11.44 -0.12 -2.03
C LYS A 79 10.01 0.16 -1.61
N ILE A 80 9.77 0.09 -0.30
CA ILE A 80 8.54 0.51 0.36
C ILE A 80 8.91 1.66 1.28
N LEU A 81 8.50 2.88 0.90
CA LEU A 81 8.72 4.10 1.67
C LEU A 81 7.51 4.36 2.55
N CYS A 82 7.72 4.74 3.79
CA CYS A 82 6.62 4.98 4.73
C CYS A 82 6.80 6.32 5.45
N ALA A 83 5.70 7.03 5.61
CA ALA A 83 5.60 8.30 6.29
C ALA A 83 5.22 8.10 7.77
N PRO A 84 6.13 8.28 8.73
CA PRO A 84 5.80 8.14 10.13
C PRO A 84 4.94 9.32 10.61
N VAL A 85 3.92 9.02 11.45
CA VAL A 85 3.10 10.01 12.18
C VAL A 85 2.68 11.21 11.31
N ASN A 86 2.17 10.94 10.11
CA ASN A 86 1.83 11.94 9.10
C ASN A 86 0.38 12.50 9.23
N TYR A 87 -0.30 12.23 10.35
CA TYR A 87 -1.56 12.85 10.74
C TYR A 87 -1.37 13.52 12.09
N GLN A 88 -1.85 14.77 12.23
CA GLN A 88 -1.63 15.53 13.47
C GLN A 88 -2.21 14.81 14.69
N LYS A 89 -3.44 14.32 14.60
CA LYS A 89 -4.09 13.61 15.71
C LYS A 89 -3.36 12.30 16.07
N HIS A 90 -2.82 11.58 15.08
CA HIS A 90 -1.99 10.39 15.36
C HIS A 90 -0.66 10.77 16.02
N LEU A 91 -0.05 11.89 15.62
CA LEU A 91 1.14 12.41 16.30
C LEU A 91 0.88 12.71 17.78
N ASP A 92 -0.29 13.30 18.07
CA ASP A 92 -0.69 13.62 19.44
C ASP A 92 -0.99 12.33 20.23
N GLU A 93 -1.74 11.37 19.65
CA GLU A 93 -1.99 10.03 20.21
C GLU A 93 -0.69 9.30 20.58
N VAL A 94 0.29 9.26 19.65
CA VAL A 94 1.57 8.57 19.91
C VAL A 94 2.37 9.25 21.02
N ARG A 95 2.26 10.57 21.19
CA ARG A 95 2.94 11.29 22.27
C ARG A 95 2.33 11.04 23.64
N GLU A 96 1.03 10.82 23.69
CA GLU A 96 0.26 10.62 24.92
C GLU A 96 0.29 9.17 25.40
N ASP A 97 0.40 8.19 24.50
CA ASP A 97 0.40 6.76 24.83
C ASP A 97 1.80 6.16 24.90
N ALA A 98 2.28 5.92 26.13
CA ALA A 98 3.57 5.29 26.38
C ALA A 98 3.72 3.89 25.74
N GLN A 99 2.63 3.18 25.48
CA GLN A 99 2.66 1.88 24.81
C GLN A 99 2.91 2.02 23.29
N LEU A 100 2.73 3.21 22.72
CA LEU A 100 3.01 3.49 21.32
C LEU A 100 4.46 3.99 21.13
N HIS A 101 4.95 4.87 21.99
CA HIS A 101 6.27 5.46 21.80
C HIS A 101 7.41 4.73 22.52
N HIS A 102 7.15 3.93 23.57
CA HIS A 102 8.17 3.16 24.31
C HIS A 102 9.42 4.00 24.63
N ASP A 103 9.23 5.20 25.18
CA ASP A 103 10.28 6.19 25.47
C ASP A 103 11.09 6.69 24.25
N ASN A 104 10.70 6.30 23.04
CA ASN A 104 11.29 6.84 21.82
C ASN A 104 10.87 8.30 21.62
N GLN A 105 11.80 9.12 21.15
CA GLN A 105 11.48 10.50 20.81
C GLN A 105 10.53 10.57 19.60
N VAL A 106 9.30 11.06 19.82
CA VAL A 106 8.29 11.22 18.77
C VAL A 106 8.46 12.58 18.10
N ALA A 107 9.13 12.58 16.97
CA ALA A 107 9.34 13.78 16.16
C ALA A 107 8.28 13.87 15.03
N PRO A 108 7.83 15.10 14.68
CA PRO A 108 7.01 15.31 13.48
C PRO A 108 7.74 14.82 12.23
N ILE A 109 6.98 14.45 11.19
CA ILE A 109 7.53 13.86 9.95
C ILE A 109 8.68 14.66 9.34
N HIS A 110 8.65 15.98 9.36
CA HIS A 110 9.73 16.84 8.86
C HIS A 110 11.09 16.63 9.56
N LYS A 111 11.08 16.12 10.81
CA LYS A 111 12.28 15.80 11.58
C LYS A 111 12.56 14.29 11.60
N ALA A 112 11.49 13.48 11.63
CA ALA A 112 11.62 12.03 11.66
C ALA A 112 12.11 11.46 10.34
N GLY A 113 11.79 12.13 9.23
CA GLY A 113 12.05 11.63 7.87
C GLY A 113 11.15 10.45 7.50
N LEU A 114 11.47 9.79 6.40
CA LEU A 114 10.81 8.57 5.97
C LEU A 114 11.58 7.35 6.50
N PHE A 115 10.89 6.22 6.63
CA PHE A 115 11.54 4.94 6.89
C PHE A 115 11.22 3.95 5.76
N LEU A 116 12.00 2.88 5.68
CA LEU A 116 11.81 1.81 4.70
C LEU A 116 11.30 0.56 5.39
N LYS A 117 10.39 -0.15 4.72
CA LYS A 117 10.07 -1.55 5.04
C LYS A 117 10.82 -2.45 4.08
N ALA A 118 11.23 -3.62 4.55
CA ALA A 118 11.78 -4.65 3.68
C ALA A 118 10.77 -5.02 2.60
N THR A 119 11.19 -5.09 1.35
CA THR A 119 10.30 -5.46 0.23
C THR A 119 9.74 -6.88 0.38
N SER A 120 10.48 -7.77 1.07
CA SER A 120 10.03 -9.11 1.44
C SER A 120 8.85 -9.14 2.42
N SER A 121 8.55 -8.03 3.10
CA SER A 121 7.37 -7.93 3.97
C SER A 121 6.06 -7.74 3.20
N LEU A 122 6.14 -7.44 1.87
CA LEU A 122 4.98 -7.13 1.06
C LEU A 122 4.17 -8.37 0.70
N VAL A 123 2.88 -8.33 1.02
CA VAL A 123 1.92 -9.35 0.61
C VAL A 123 0.65 -8.70 0.07
N GLY A 124 -0.16 -9.49 -0.64
CA GLY A 124 -1.54 -9.12 -0.95
C GLY A 124 -2.52 -9.63 0.11
N PRO A 125 -3.79 -9.17 0.05
CA PRO A 125 -4.80 -9.50 1.07
C PRO A 125 -5.04 -11.01 1.20
N GLY A 126 -4.95 -11.77 0.11
CA GLY A 126 -5.17 -13.22 0.12
C GLY A 126 -4.08 -14.04 0.84
N ALA A 127 -2.93 -13.44 1.19
CA ALA A 127 -1.90 -14.09 2.00
C ALA A 127 -2.21 -13.98 3.51
N GLY A 128 -2.96 -12.93 3.90
CA GLY A 128 -3.20 -12.59 5.28
C GLY A 128 -1.96 -12.08 6.01
N ILE A 129 -2.15 -11.67 7.25
CA ILE A 129 -1.09 -11.19 8.14
C ILE A 129 -0.69 -12.33 9.07
N ALA A 130 0.59 -12.70 9.06
CA ALA A 130 1.17 -13.70 9.95
C ALA A 130 1.88 -12.99 11.12
N LEU A 131 1.20 -12.86 12.25
CA LEU A 131 1.73 -12.14 13.40
C LEU A 131 2.91 -12.87 14.04
N ARG A 132 3.95 -12.10 14.28
CA ARG A 132 5.15 -12.50 15.02
C ARG A 132 5.17 -11.85 16.39
N LYS A 133 5.92 -12.45 17.34
CA LYS A 133 6.03 -11.90 18.70
C LYS A 133 4.67 -11.67 19.34
N LEU A 134 3.88 -12.74 19.46
CA LEU A 134 2.51 -12.69 20.02
C LEU A 134 2.46 -12.28 21.50
N ASP A 135 3.60 -12.29 22.19
CA ASP A 135 3.83 -11.74 23.52
C ASP A 135 3.90 -10.19 23.53
N ARG A 136 3.86 -9.55 22.37
CA ARG A 136 3.95 -8.10 22.19
C ARG A 136 2.73 -7.56 21.46
N ARG A 137 2.45 -6.28 21.68
CA ARG A 137 1.40 -5.56 20.96
C ARG A 137 1.77 -5.44 19.47
N ASN A 138 0.85 -5.91 18.61
CA ASN A 138 0.91 -5.76 17.16
C ASN A 138 -0.29 -4.93 16.71
N ASP A 139 -0.05 -3.78 16.10
CA ASP A 139 -1.11 -2.85 15.68
C ASP A 139 -1.33 -2.88 14.18
N HIS A 140 -2.59 -2.62 13.80
CA HIS A 140 -2.96 -2.25 12.44
C HIS A 140 -2.76 -0.75 12.21
N GLU A 141 -2.48 -0.37 10.96
CA GLU A 141 -2.40 1.02 10.52
C GLU A 141 -2.90 1.06 9.06
N VAL A 142 -4.07 1.71 8.80
CA VAL A 142 -4.60 1.87 7.44
C VAL A 142 -4.01 3.12 6.79
N GLU A 143 -3.62 3.00 5.52
CA GLU A 143 -2.99 4.08 4.76
C GLU A 143 -3.46 4.13 3.31
N LEU A 144 -3.48 5.32 2.73
CA LEU A 144 -3.42 5.43 1.28
C LEU A 144 -2.01 5.01 0.84
N ALA A 145 -1.93 4.08 -0.11
CA ALA A 145 -0.67 3.70 -0.73
C ALA A 145 -0.59 4.27 -2.15
N VAL A 146 0.54 4.90 -2.47
CA VAL A 146 0.86 5.46 -3.79
C VAL A 146 1.88 4.56 -4.46
N VAL A 147 1.62 4.15 -5.70
CA VAL A 147 2.56 3.37 -6.51
C VAL A 147 3.23 4.28 -7.51
N ILE A 148 4.55 4.33 -7.50
CA ILE A 148 5.35 5.13 -8.44
C ILE A 148 5.35 4.47 -9.82
N GLY A 149 5.11 5.26 -10.86
CA GLY A 149 5.02 4.81 -12.26
C GLY A 149 6.26 5.13 -13.09
N ASN A 150 6.91 6.23 -12.80
CA ASN A 150 8.04 6.73 -13.57
C ASN A 150 9.30 6.87 -12.72
N LYS A 151 10.47 6.63 -13.33
CA LYS A 151 11.75 6.87 -12.67
C LYS A 151 11.99 8.38 -12.53
N GLY A 152 12.37 8.82 -11.32
CA GLY A 152 12.72 10.22 -11.06
C GLY A 152 13.46 10.43 -9.75
N ASN A 153 14.18 11.55 -9.68
CA ASN A 153 14.76 12.09 -8.45
C ASN A 153 14.63 13.61 -8.45
N ASN A 154 14.69 14.23 -7.29
CA ASN A 154 14.49 15.68 -7.12
C ASN A 154 13.23 16.18 -7.89
N ILE A 155 12.13 15.43 -7.74
CA ILE A 155 10.86 15.72 -8.40
C ILE A 155 10.24 16.93 -7.72
N ALA A 156 9.93 17.98 -8.49
CA ALA A 156 9.25 19.14 -7.95
C ALA A 156 7.79 18.80 -7.61
N ARG A 157 7.25 19.36 -6.53
CA ARG A 157 5.87 19.12 -6.07
C ARG A 157 4.83 19.25 -7.17
N ARG A 158 4.95 20.27 -8.03
CA ARG A 158 4.01 20.52 -9.14
C ARG A 158 3.95 19.38 -10.16
N ASP A 159 5.04 18.61 -10.30
CA ASP A 159 5.19 17.54 -11.28
C ASP A 159 4.99 16.15 -10.64
N ALA A 160 4.74 16.08 -9.33
CA ALA A 160 4.74 14.84 -8.55
C ALA A 160 3.72 13.80 -9.05
N PHE A 161 2.54 14.24 -9.47
CA PHE A 161 1.48 13.34 -9.94
C PHE A 161 1.79 12.69 -11.29
N ASP A 162 2.69 13.26 -12.11
CA ASP A 162 3.16 12.65 -13.37
C ASP A 162 3.99 11.38 -13.11
N TYR A 163 4.41 11.16 -11.87
CA TYR A 163 5.18 10.00 -11.45
C TYR A 163 4.32 8.90 -10.80
N VAL A 164 3.01 9.08 -10.71
CA VAL A 164 2.10 8.13 -10.04
C VAL A 164 1.48 7.17 -11.04
N ALA A 165 1.70 5.86 -10.85
CA ALA A 165 1.04 4.79 -11.60
C ALA A 165 -0.39 4.55 -11.12
N GLY A 166 -0.66 4.78 -9.84
CA GLY A 166 -1.97 4.57 -9.24
C GLY A 166 -1.91 4.47 -7.71
N TYR A 167 -3.06 4.11 -7.16
CA TYR A 167 -3.31 4.08 -5.72
C TYR A 167 -3.85 2.73 -5.29
N ALA A 168 -3.56 2.35 -4.04
CA ALA A 168 -4.07 1.15 -3.40
C ALA A 168 -4.30 1.40 -1.91
N ILE A 169 -4.85 0.43 -1.19
CA ILE A 169 -4.90 0.43 0.26
C ILE A 169 -3.61 -0.21 0.78
N GLY A 170 -2.92 0.47 1.69
CA GLY A 170 -1.80 -0.07 2.45
C GLY A 170 -2.20 -0.43 3.88
N LEU A 171 -1.63 -1.53 4.42
CA LEU A 171 -1.60 -1.76 5.86
C LEU A 171 -0.15 -1.81 6.32
N ASP A 172 0.22 -0.90 7.23
CA ASP A 172 1.53 -0.85 7.85
C ASP A 172 1.51 -1.50 9.23
N ILE A 173 1.57 -2.85 9.26
CA ILE A 173 1.52 -3.61 10.51
C ILE A 173 2.77 -3.36 11.33
N THR A 174 2.59 -3.15 12.64
CA THR A 174 3.63 -2.67 13.53
C THR A 174 3.70 -3.49 14.81
N ILE A 175 4.86 -4.10 15.11
CA ILE A 175 5.17 -4.56 16.46
C ILE A 175 5.56 -3.33 17.29
N ARG A 176 4.89 -3.11 18.42
CA ARG A 176 5.28 -2.04 19.34
C ARG A 176 6.49 -2.46 20.19
N GLY A 177 7.43 -1.53 20.41
CA GLY A 177 8.65 -1.80 21.19
C GLY A 177 9.75 -0.77 20.98
N PRO A 178 10.87 -0.94 21.69
CA PRO A 178 11.97 0.03 21.70
C PRO A 178 12.89 -0.05 20.49
N GLU A 179 12.84 -1.17 19.71
CA GLU A 179 13.75 -1.37 18.61
C GLU A 179 13.49 -0.37 17.48
N GLU A 180 14.47 -0.29 16.57
CA GLU A 180 14.39 0.58 15.39
C GLU A 180 13.15 0.24 14.55
N ARG A 181 12.54 1.29 13.96
CA ARG A 181 11.25 1.21 13.28
C ARG A 181 11.24 0.22 12.12
N SER A 182 12.30 0.21 11.29
CA SER A 182 12.36 -0.70 10.13
C SER A 182 12.31 -2.17 10.55
N LEU A 183 12.96 -2.54 11.67
CA LEU A 183 12.89 -3.91 12.19
C LEU A 183 11.47 -4.28 12.62
N ARG A 184 10.79 -3.40 13.36
CA ARG A 184 9.46 -3.65 13.92
C ARG A 184 8.33 -3.67 12.88
N LYS A 185 8.57 -3.05 11.73
CA LYS A 185 7.60 -2.88 10.66
C LYS A 185 7.89 -3.74 9.40
N SER A 186 9.00 -4.52 9.40
CA SER A 186 9.43 -5.33 8.27
C SER A 186 9.38 -6.87 8.42
N PRO A 187 8.76 -7.46 9.45
CA PRO A 187 8.55 -8.91 9.40
C PRO A 187 7.73 -9.30 8.18
N ASP A 188 7.84 -10.56 7.74
CA ASP A 188 7.05 -11.09 6.62
C ASP A 188 5.56 -10.83 6.84
N SER A 189 4.86 -10.38 5.80
CA SER A 189 3.44 -10.00 5.78
C SER A 189 3.05 -8.71 6.55
N TYR A 190 4.00 -7.94 7.04
CA TYR A 190 3.71 -6.69 7.77
C TYR A 190 3.49 -5.47 6.86
N ALA A 191 3.64 -5.63 5.55
CA ALA A 191 3.18 -4.69 4.55
C ALA A 191 2.11 -5.38 3.69
N VAL A 192 0.85 -4.95 3.79
CA VAL A 192 -0.21 -5.45 2.91
C VAL A 192 -0.55 -4.38 1.89
N LEU A 193 -0.61 -4.73 0.61
CA LEU A 193 -1.01 -3.84 -0.46
C LEU A 193 -2.14 -4.47 -1.29
N GLY A 194 -3.21 -3.73 -1.49
CA GLY A 194 -4.35 -4.19 -2.26
C GLY A 194 -5.58 -3.30 -2.15
N PRO A 195 -6.76 -3.82 -2.47
CA PRO A 195 -7.00 -5.12 -3.08
C PRO A 195 -6.60 -5.15 -4.56
N TRP A 196 -6.43 -3.98 -5.19
CA TRP A 196 -6.02 -3.71 -6.57
C TRP A 196 -5.32 -2.35 -6.68
N LEU A 197 -4.67 -2.12 -7.81
CA LEU A 197 -4.19 -0.82 -8.24
C LEU A 197 -5.32 -0.08 -8.95
N VAL A 198 -5.63 1.13 -8.51
CA VAL A 198 -6.57 2.05 -9.17
C VAL A 198 -5.77 3.10 -9.93
N THR A 199 -5.96 3.19 -11.24
CA THR A 199 -5.26 4.18 -12.07
C THR A 199 -5.70 5.62 -11.72
N PRO A 200 -4.84 6.64 -11.91
CA PRO A 200 -5.09 8.02 -11.45
C PRO A 200 -6.37 8.64 -12.01
N ASP A 201 -6.81 8.24 -13.21
CA ASP A 201 -8.03 8.71 -13.84
C ASP A 201 -9.33 8.39 -13.05
N GLU A 202 -9.27 7.38 -12.14
CA GLU A 202 -10.40 7.06 -11.24
C GLU A 202 -10.29 7.70 -9.84
N ILE A 203 -9.19 8.40 -9.54
CA ILE A 203 -8.96 9.08 -8.26
C ILE A 203 -8.80 10.58 -8.51
N PRO A 204 -9.88 11.35 -8.53
CA PRO A 204 -9.84 12.76 -8.93
C PRO A 204 -9.03 13.65 -7.99
N ASN A 205 -8.99 13.31 -6.70
CA ASN A 205 -8.22 14.06 -5.72
C ASN A 205 -7.70 13.16 -4.59
N PRO A 206 -6.45 12.66 -4.67
CA PRO A 206 -5.88 11.81 -3.62
C PRO A 206 -5.67 12.55 -2.28
N GLY A 207 -5.74 13.87 -2.27
CA GLY A 207 -5.67 14.70 -1.06
C GLY A 207 -7.02 14.88 -0.35
N ASN A 208 -8.10 14.22 -0.78
CA ASN A 208 -9.41 14.29 -0.12
C ASN A 208 -10.17 12.98 -0.31
N LEU A 209 -9.71 11.91 0.31
CA LEU A 209 -10.31 10.59 0.31
C LEU A 209 -10.63 10.15 1.73
N ASP A 210 -11.84 9.68 1.96
CA ASP A 210 -12.18 9.04 3.22
C ASP A 210 -11.48 7.68 3.32
N LEU A 211 -10.93 7.39 4.51
CA LEU A 211 -10.33 6.10 4.81
C LEU A 211 -10.77 5.63 6.20
N ARG A 212 -10.95 4.32 6.33
CA ARG A 212 -11.34 3.70 7.60
C ARG A 212 -10.85 2.27 7.68
N ILE A 213 -10.74 1.76 8.90
CA ILE A 213 -10.46 0.37 9.19
C ILE A 213 -11.37 -0.12 10.30
N SER A 214 -11.86 -1.35 10.16
CA SER A 214 -12.54 -2.09 11.23
C SER A 214 -11.86 -3.42 11.47
N VAL A 215 -11.93 -3.90 12.70
CA VAL A 215 -11.48 -5.23 13.12
C VAL A 215 -12.68 -5.97 13.68
N ASN A 216 -13.01 -7.13 13.09
CA ASN A 216 -14.19 -7.93 13.45
C ASN A 216 -15.50 -7.12 13.40
N GLY A 217 -15.60 -6.15 12.49
CA GLY A 217 -16.75 -5.28 12.31
C GLY A 217 -16.80 -4.05 13.23
N GLU A 218 -15.86 -3.91 14.17
CA GLU A 218 -15.75 -2.73 15.03
C GLU A 218 -14.80 -1.70 14.36
N GLU A 219 -15.29 -0.48 14.12
CA GLU A 219 -14.49 0.60 13.56
C GLU A 219 -13.40 1.05 14.55
N ARG A 220 -12.16 1.13 14.07
CA ARG A 220 -10.97 1.50 14.84
C ARG A 220 -10.36 2.82 14.40
N GLN A 221 -10.27 3.04 13.08
CA GLN A 221 -9.75 4.28 12.50
C GLN A 221 -10.77 4.80 11.49
N SER A 222 -11.00 6.11 11.47
CA SER A 222 -11.86 6.80 10.50
C SER A 222 -11.35 8.22 10.30
N SER A 223 -10.93 8.57 9.09
CA SER A 223 -10.33 9.87 8.78
C SER A 223 -10.44 10.20 7.30
N ASN A 224 -9.71 11.24 6.86
CA ASN A 224 -9.65 11.66 5.48
C ASN A 224 -8.22 12.12 5.13
N THR A 225 -7.74 11.83 3.91
CA THR A 225 -6.37 12.18 3.48
C THR A 225 -6.09 13.69 3.46
N LYS A 226 -7.11 14.56 3.51
CA LYS A 226 -6.94 16.02 3.68
C LYS A 226 -6.26 16.42 5.00
N PHE A 227 -6.20 15.51 5.98
CA PHE A 227 -5.56 15.74 7.27
C PHE A 227 -4.10 15.25 7.32
N LEU A 228 -3.55 14.78 6.20
CA LEU A 228 -2.13 14.49 6.08
C LEU A 228 -1.30 15.75 6.33
N ILE A 229 -0.26 15.65 7.14
CA ILE A 229 0.70 16.74 7.42
C ILE A 229 1.50 17.04 6.15
N LEU A 230 2.01 16.00 5.48
CA LEU A 230 2.57 16.07 4.14
C LEU A 230 1.63 15.32 3.18
N GLY A 231 1.04 16.04 2.23
CA GLY A 231 0.23 15.44 1.19
C GLY A 231 1.04 14.59 0.21
N VAL A 232 0.36 13.87 -0.69
CA VAL A 232 1.00 12.94 -1.65
C VAL A 232 2.10 13.62 -2.46
N ALA A 233 1.84 14.81 -3.02
CA ALA A 233 2.83 15.52 -3.84
C ALA A 233 4.07 15.94 -3.03
N GLU A 234 3.86 16.36 -1.79
CA GLU A 234 4.93 16.74 -0.85
C GLU A 234 5.77 15.54 -0.43
N LEU A 235 5.13 14.39 -0.21
CA LEU A 235 5.83 13.13 0.10
C LEU A 235 6.70 12.67 -1.07
N ILE A 236 6.22 12.77 -2.32
CA ILE A 236 6.99 12.42 -3.52
C ILE A 236 8.19 13.37 -3.67
N GLU A 237 7.98 14.69 -3.54
CA GLU A 237 9.07 15.68 -3.55
C GLU A 237 10.11 15.35 -2.48
N TYR A 238 9.66 15.14 -1.25
CA TYR A 238 10.54 14.83 -0.11
C TYR A 238 11.30 13.51 -0.31
N ALA A 239 10.61 12.43 -0.66
CA ALA A 239 11.25 11.13 -0.90
C ALA A 239 12.26 11.18 -2.05
N SER A 240 11.92 11.86 -3.14
CA SER A 240 12.77 11.94 -4.33
C SER A 240 14.03 12.81 -4.14
N SER A 241 14.06 13.64 -3.09
CA SER A 241 15.27 14.39 -2.71
C SER A 241 16.35 13.50 -2.07
N PHE A 242 15.96 12.35 -1.51
CA PHE A 242 16.87 11.37 -0.90
C PHE A 242 17.11 10.16 -1.80
N TYR A 243 16.08 9.74 -2.56
CA TYR A 243 16.08 8.50 -3.32
C TYR A 243 15.75 8.74 -4.79
N THR A 244 16.39 8.00 -5.69
CA THR A 244 15.78 7.80 -7.00
C THR A 244 14.59 6.89 -6.83
N LEU A 245 13.40 7.36 -7.21
CA LEU A 245 12.18 6.58 -7.26
C LEU A 245 12.13 5.79 -8.57
N PHE A 246 11.58 4.58 -8.52
CA PHE A 246 11.47 3.68 -9.66
C PHE A 246 10.04 3.15 -9.80
N PRO A 247 9.65 2.72 -11.01
CA PRO A 247 8.35 2.07 -11.22
C PRO A 247 8.12 0.90 -10.26
N GLY A 248 6.98 0.90 -9.59
CA GLY A 248 6.63 -0.12 -8.60
C GLY A 248 7.12 0.17 -7.18
N ASP A 249 7.90 1.23 -6.94
CA ASP A 249 8.12 1.69 -5.57
C ASP A 249 6.78 2.04 -4.93
N VAL A 250 6.58 1.62 -3.68
CA VAL A 250 5.35 1.86 -2.94
C VAL A 250 5.61 2.90 -1.87
N MET A 251 4.76 3.91 -1.80
CA MET A 251 4.79 4.92 -0.74
C MET A 251 3.53 4.79 0.11
N MET A 252 3.68 4.44 1.37
CA MET A 252 2.65 4.46 2.39
C MET A 252 2.61 5.84 3.04
N THR A 253 1.44 6.51 2.97
CA THR A 253 1.34 7.95 3.26
C THR A 253 1.17 8.29 4.73
N GLY A 254 1.12 7.30 5.60
CA GLY A 254 0.87 7.46 7.03
C GLY A 254 -0.57 7.13 7.40
N THR A 255 -0.74 6.75 8.66
CA THR A 255 -2.02 6.34 9.26
C THR A 255 -2.61 7.42 10.15
N PRO A 256 -3.95 7.55 10.25
CA PRO A 256 -4.61 8.41 11.22
C PRO A 256 -4.58 7.82 12.65
N GLU A 257 -5.13 8.54 13.61
CA GLU A 257 -5.38 8.10 14.98
C GLU A 257 -6.27 6.85 15.05
N GLY A 258 -6.25 6.15 16.20
CA GLY A 258 -7.05 4.95 16.48
C GLY A 258 -6.32 3.63 16.17
N VAL A 259 -4.98 3.67 16.09
CA VAL A 259 -4.18 2.44 15.97
C VAL A 259 -4.43 1.53 17.17
N SER A 260 -4.64 0.25 16.93
CA SER A 260 -4.98 -0.68 18.00
C SER A 260 -4.52 -2.11 17.72
N PRO A 261 -4.41 -2.94 18.78
CA PRO A 261 -3.88 -4.27 18.64
C PRO A 261 -4.79 -5.19 17.84
N ILE A 262 -4.14 -6.10 17.09
CA ILE A 262 -4.75 -7.23 16.38
C ILE A 262 -4.21 -8.55 16.90
N GLN A 263 -5.01 -9.61 16.76
CA GLN A 263 -4.72 -10.95 17.25
C GLN A 263 -4.97 -12.02 16.18
N PRO A 264 -4.35 -13.20 16.29
CA PRO A 264 -4.69 -14.32 15.42
C PRO A 264 -6.19 -14.66 15.51
N GLY A 265 -6.82 -14.79 14.34
CA GLY A 265 -8.27 -15.01 14.21
C GLY A 265 -9.04 -13.76 13.80
N ASP A 266 -8.47 -12.57 13.97
CA ASP A 266 -9.11 -11.33 13.56
C ASP A 266 -9.27 -11.22 12.03
N VAL A 267 -10.30 -10.47 11.64
CA VAL A 267 -10.54 -10.05 10.25
C VAL A 267 -10.53 -8.53 10.19
N ILE A 268 -9.58 -8.02 9.45
CA ILE A 268 -9.44 -6.59 9.17
C ILE A 268 -10.24 -6.25 7.90
N SER A 269 -11.05 -5.19 7.96
CA SER A 269 -11.69 -4.59 6.79
C SER A 269 -11.22 -3.14 6.67
N ALA A 270 -10.39 -2.86 5.65
CA ALA A 270 -9.87 -1.54 5.36
C ALA A 270 -10.56 -0.96 4.13
N TYR A 271 -10.92 0.31 4.17
CA TYR A 271 -11.59 1.04 3.10
C TYR A 271 -10.87 2.34 2.79
N VAL A 272 -10.75 2.64 1.50
CA VAL A 272 -10.37 3.97 1.00
C VAL A 272 -11.34 4.35 -0.11
N GLU A 273 -11.84 5.57 -0.07
CA GLU A 273 -12.77 6.10 -1.06
C GLU A 273 -12.21 5.98 -2.49
N HIS A 274 -13.06 5.68 -3.45
CA HIS A 274 -12.74 5.34 -4.86
C HIS A 274 -11.93 4.05 -5.09
N ILE A 275 -11.19 3.56 -4.08
CA ILE A 275 -10.49 2.27 -4.17
C ILE A 275 -11.45 1.14 -3.82
N GLY A 276 -12.15 1.25 -2.70
CA GLY A 276 -13.08 0.24 -2.21
C GLY A 276 -12.62 -0.41 -0.90
N THR A 277 -13.00 -1.66 -0.68
CA THR A 277 -12.72 -2.38 0.57
C THR A 277 -11.73 -3.52 0.33
N MET A 278 -10.83 -3.71 1.29
CA MET A 278 -9.86 -4.79 1.36
C MET A 278 -10.05 -5.57 2.67
N GLU A 279 -10.36 -6.85 2.58
CA GLU A 279 -10.42 -7.75 3.75
C GLU A 279 -9.12 -8.54 3.88
N VAL A 280 -8.60 -8.64 5.12
CA VAL A 280 -7.36 -9.35 5.43
C VAL A 280 -7.53 -10.14 6.71
N ARG A 281 -7.23 -11.45 6.64
CA ARG A 281 -7.25 -12.33 7.81
C ARG A 281 -5.93 -12.28 8.57
N VAL A 282 -6.03 -12.31 9.88
CA VAL A 282 -4.89 -12.33 10.80
C VAL A 282 -4.69 -13.75 11.34
N ARG A 283 -3.46 -14.22 11.36
CA ARG A 283 -3.09 -15.54 11.91
C ARG A 283 -1.79 -15.48 12.67
N ALA A 284 -1.46 -16.48 13.43
CA ALA A 284 -0.11 -16.69 13.94
C ALA A 284 0.84 -17.05 12.79
N ALA A 285 2.13 -16.70 12.91
CA ALA A 285 3.18 -17.02 11.93
C ALA A 285 3.60 -18.50 12.01
#